data_e8e2443aba782b3a5c0c264ecc0c00f0
#
_entry.id   e8e2443aba782b3a5c0c264ecc0c00f0
#
_cell.length_a   1.000
_cell.length_b   1.000
_cell.length_c   1.000
_cell.angle_alpha   90.00
_cell.angle_beta   90.00
_cell.angle_gamma   90.00
#
_symmetry.space_group_name_H-M   'P 1'
#
loop_
_entity.id
_entity.type
_entity.pdbx_description
1 polymer ?
#
loop_
_entity_poly.entity_id
_entity_poly.type
_entity_poly.pdbx_seq_one_letter_code
_entity_poly.pdbx_strand_id
1 'polypeptide(L)'
;MTRVSVAMVTYNGENYVREQIETILKAMGEQDELIISDDGSTDSTGKILAEFEAQDERVRLLKGPGCGVKRNVDHVLRECSGKYIFLADQDDIWKPEKIERVLQTFAQEGCDLVVHDAVVCGEDTDTVLLESFYSVKDSGCGAVKNIWRNTYMGCCMAFRRELLEKVLPIPDSIEMHDQWIGVLADVSGAKVCFIPDKLIYYRRHGNNESSLKHYGIGRMISNRVHFLRALHERRKEWQM
;
A
#
# COMPACT_ATOMS: atom_id res chain seq x y z
N MET A 1 15.89 -3.77 17.05
CA MET A 1 14.51 -4.21 16.73
C MET A 1 14.00 -3.30 15.64
N THR A 2 13.60 -3.80 14.49
CA THR A 2 13.16 -3.01 13.33
C THR A 2 11.97 -2.12 13.70
N ARG A 3 12.08 -0.82 13.41
CA ARG A 3 11.05 0.18 13.74
C ARG A 3 9.95 0.16 12.68
N VAL A 4 10.35 0.26 11.41
CA VAL A 4 9.46 0.35 10.24
C VAL A 4 9.88 -0.69 9.20
N SER A 5 8.89 -1.37 8.61
CA SER A 5 9.06 -2.08 7.35
C SER A 5 8.33 -1.31 6.25
N VAL A 6 9.06 -0.97 5.18
CA VAL A 6 8.42 -0.53 3.93
C VAL A 6 8.24 -1.77 3.06
N ALA A 7 6.98 -2.13 2.81
CA ALA A 7 6.57 -3.26 1.97
C ALA A 7 6.31 -2.76 0.56
N MET A 8 7.24 -3.01 -0.34
CA MET A 8 7.17 -2.57 -1.74
C MET A 8 6.95 -3.75 -2.67
N VAL A 9 6.07 -3.58 -3.65
CA VAL A 9 5.84 -4.58 -4.70
C VAL A 9 6.23 -4.02 -6.06
N THR A 10 6.83 -4.86 -6.91
CA THR A 10 7.31 -4.46 -8.24
C THR A 10 6.91 -5.47 -9.32
N TYR A 11 6.64 -4.96 -10.52
CA TYR A 11 6.51 -5.72 -11.75
C TYR A 11 6.69 -4.80 -12.97
N ASN A 12 7.75 -5.03 -13.78
CA ASN A 12 8.07 -4.25 -14.99
C ASN A 12 8.03 -2.74 -14.74
N GLY A 13 8.79 -2.27 -13.74
CA GLY A 13 8.82 -0.89 -13.28
C GLY A 13 10.13 -0.15 -13.60
N GLU A 14 10.92 -0.58 -14.58
CA GLU A 14 12.27 -0.05 -14.87
C GLU A 14 12.34 1.48 -15.00
N ASN A 15 11.26 2.12 -15.47
CA ASN A 15 11.22 3.55 -15.68
C ASN A 15 11.08 4.38 -14.39
N TYR A 16 10.57 3.80 -13.30
CA TYR A 16 10.18 4.54 -12.09
C TYR A 16 10.83 4.04 -10.82
N VAL A 17 11.10 2.71 -10.74
CA VAL A 17 11.49 2.03 -9.52
C VAL A 17 12.75 2.61 -8.85
N ARG A 18 13.71 3.11 -9.64
CA ARG A 18 14.94 3.72 -9.11
C ARG A 18 14.61 4.96 -8.28
N GLU A 19 13.85 5.90 -8.84
CA GLU A 19 13.49 7.14 -8.17
C GLU A 19 12.63 6.87 -6.93
N GLN A 20 11.69 5.93 -7.02
CA GLN A 20 10.89 5.51 -5.88
C GLN A 20 11.75 4.98 -4.73
N ILE A 21 12.69 4.06 -4.99
CA ILE A 21 13.58 3.52 -3.96
C ILE A 21 14.45 4.61 -3.35
N GLU A 22 15.03 5.50 -4.16
CA GLU A 22 15.85 6.61 -3.67
C GLU A 22 15.08 7.53 -2.72
N THR A 23 13.80 7.82 -3.02
CA THR A 23 12.96 8.66 -2.16
C THR A 23 12.53 7.94 -0.88
N ILE A 24 12.26 6.63 -0.94
CA ILE A 24 12.00 5.81 0.24
C ILE A 24 13.21 5.79 1.16
N LEU A 25 14.41 5.49 0.64
CA LEU A 25 15.65 5.40 1.43
C LEU A 25 16.01 6.73 2.11
N LYS A 26 15.68 7.88 1.48
CA LYS A 26 15.84 9.22 2.09
C LYS A 26 14.88 9.45 3.26
N ALA A 27 13.70 8.83 3.26
CA ALA A 27 12.74 8.95 4.34
C ALA A 27 12.99 7.95 5.49
N MET A 28 13.75 6.89 5.25
CA MET A 28 14.06 5.82 6.20
C MET A 28 15.19 6.17 7.16
N GLY A 29 15.04 5.73 8.42
CA GLY A 29 16.12 5.72 9.42
C GLY A 29 16.96 4.45 9.35
N GLU A 30 18.01 4.40 10.19
CA GLU A 30 18.95 3.26 10.27
C GLU A 30 18.30 1.95 10.76
N GLN A 31 17.21 2.05 11.53
CA GLN A 31 16.49 0.89 12.08
C GLN A 31 15.28 0.47 11.24
N ASP A 32 15.13 1.02 10.05
CA ASP A 32 14.04 0.70 9.16
C ASP A 32 14.51 -0.28 8.08
N GLU A 33 13.60 -1.08 7.52
CA GLU A 33 13.87 -2.00 6.43
C GLU A 33 12.99 -1.71 5.22
N LEU A 34 13.52 -1.86 4.03
CA LEU A 34 12.79 -1.85 2.76
C LEU A 34 12.77 -3.27 2.20
N ILE A 35 11.61 -3.89 2.19
CA ILE A 35 11.41 -5.23 1.63
C ILE A 35 10.72 -5.08 0.29
N ILE A 36 11.38 -5.53 -0.77
CA ILE A 36 10.88 -5.42 -2.14
C ILE A 36 10.58 -6.83 -2.66
N SER A 37 9.34 -7.05 -3.09
CA SER A 37 8.94 -8.31 -3.73
C SER A 37 8.69 -8.08 -5.22
N ASP A 38 9.55 -8.67 -6.06
CA ASP A 38 9.44 -8.56 -7.52
C ASP A 38 8.65 -9.74 -8.09
N ASP A 39 7.52 -9.46 -8.73
CA ASP A 39 6.56 -10.46 -9.22
C ASP A 39 6.97 -11.11 -10.56
N GLY A 40 8.28 -11.14 -10.83
CA GLY A 40 8.84 -11.76 -12.02
C GLY A 40 8.97 -10.78 -13.18
N SER A 41 9.53 -9.60 -12.95
CA SER A 41 9.83 -8.61 -13.99
C SER A 41 10.71 -9.18 -15.10
N THR A 42 10.44 -8.78 -16.33
CA THR A 42 11.16 -9.18 -17.53
C THR A 42 11.98 -8.06 -18.18
N ASP A 43 11.82 -6.84 -17.68
CA ASP A 43 12.58 -5.65 -18.04
C ASP A 43 13.82 -5.47 -17.14
N SER A 44 14.40 -4.27 -17.08
CA SER A 44 15.58 -3.97 -16.26
C SER A 44 15.28 -3.83 -14.76
N THR A 45 14.03 -3.98 -14.32
CA THR A 45 13.63 -3.83 -12.90
C THR A 45 14.49 -4.68 -11.98
N GLY A 46 14.59 -5.98 -12.24
CA GLY A 46 15.35 -6.90 -11.40
C GLY A 46 16.82 -6.51 -11.24
N LYS A 47 17.44 -5.96 -12.30
CA LYS A 47 18.82 -5.45 -12.24
C LYS A 47 18.93 -4.23 -11.34
N ILE A 48 18.00 -3.29 -11.46
CA ILE A 48 17.97 -2.07 -10.62
C ILE A 48 17.80 -2.44 -9.15
N LEU A 49 16.89 -3.38 -8.83
CA LEU A 49 16.64 -3.84 -7.47
C LEU A 49 17.90 -4.48 -6.84
N ALA A 50 18.59 -5.32 -7.60
CA ALA A 50 19.84 -5.97 -7.13
C ALA A 50 20.98 -4.96 -6.87
N GLU A 51 21.03 -3.85 -7.62
CA GLU A 51 21.98 -2.76 -7.37
C GLU A 51 21.72 -2.10 -6.00
N PHE A 52 20.45 -1.83 -5.65
CA PHE A 52 20.11 -1.25 -4.34
C PHE A 52 20.35 -2.22 -3.18
N GLU A 53 19.99 -3.49 -3.32
CA GLU A 53 20.25 -4.51 -2.30
C GLU A 53 21.75 -4.65 -2.00
N ALA A 54 22.60 -4.53 -3.04
CA ALA A 54 24.06 -4.59 -2.86
C ALA A 54 24.66 -3.32 -2.23
N GLN A 55 23.98 -2.17 -2.28
CA GLN A 55 24.48 -0.87 -1.84
C GLN A 55 23.98 -0.44 -0.46
N ASP A 56 22.80 -0.93 -0.03
CA ASP A 56 22.17 -0.50 1.22
C ASP A 56 21.63 -1.72 1.99
N GLU A 57 22.21 -1.98 3.17
CA GLU A 57 21.85 -3.12 4.03
C GLU A 57 20.42 -3.12 4.54
N ARG A 58 19.74 -1.98 4.45
CA ARG A 58 18.30 -1.87 4.80
C ARG A 58 17.39 -2.44 3.71
N VAL A 59 17.91 -2.69 2.51
CA VAL A 59 17.15 -3.20 1.36
C VAL A 59 17.26 -4.72 1.30
N ARG A 60 16.11 -5.39 1.21
CA ARG A 60 16.02 -6.84 1.02
C ARG A 60 15.12 -7.16 -0.17
N LEU A 61 15.65 -7.88 -1.14
CA LEU A 61 14.91 -8.30 -2.34
C LEU A 61 14.35 -9.70 -2.17
N LEU A 62 13.09 -9.86 -2.53
CA LEU A 62 12.39 -11.14 -2.56
C LEU A 62 11.95 -11.48 -3.98
N LYS A 63 12.00 -12.76 -4.32
CA LYS A 63 11.34 -13.26 -5.51
C LYS A 63 9.86 -13.43 -5.20
N GLY A 64 9.02 -12.63 -5.85
CA GLY A 64 7.58 -12.69 -5.74
C GLY A 64 6.97 -13.98 -6.33
N PRO A 65 5.70 -14.24 -6.04
CA PRO A 65 5.03 -15.49 -6.44
C PRO A 65 4.70 -15.58 -7.94
N GLY A 66 4.82 -14.49 -8.71
CA GLY A 66 4.43 -14.45 -10.14
C GLY A 66 2.92 -14.55 -10.34
N CYS A 67 2.12 -14.07 -9.41
CA CYS A 67 0.67 -14.27 -9.37
C CYS A 67 -0.13 -12.95 -9.28
N GLY A 68 0.50 -11.83 -9.60
CA GLY A 68 -0.10 -10.50 -9.61
C GLY A 68 -0.07 -9.79 -8.26
N VAL A 69 -0.41 -8.50 -8.28
CA VAL A 69 -0.19 -7.54 -7.19
C VAL A 69 -0.71 -8.02 -5.83
N LYS A 70 -1.92 -8.58 -5.74
CA LYS A 70 -2.50 -9.02 -4.45
C LYS A 70 -1.68 -10.11 -3.77
N ARG A 71 -1.26 -11.12 -4.53
CA ARG A 71 -0.42 -12.20 -4.01
C ARG A 71 0.98 -11.72 -3.69
N ASN A 72 1.47 -10.76 -4.45
CA ASN A 72 2.76 -10.14 -4.20
C ASN A 72 2.73 -9.28 -2.93
N VAL A 73 1.64 -8.55 -2.68
CA VAL A 73 1.43 -7.83 -1.40
C VAL A 73 1.29 -8.81 -0.23
N ASP A 74 0.51 -9.89 -0.35
CA ASP A 74 0.41 -10.92 0.70
C ASP A 74 1.79 -11.50 1.03
N HIS A 75 2.60 -11.75 0.00
CA HIS A 75 3.95 -12.30 0.13
C HIS A 75 4.88 -11.34 0.87
N VAL A 76 5.01 -10.08 0.43
CA VAL A 76 5.91 -9.10 1.07
C VAL A 76 5.50 -8.79 2.51
N LEU A 77 4.20 -8.74 2.81
CA LEU A 77 3.70 -8.45 4.15
C LEU A 77 4.09 -9.52 5.19
N ARG A 78 4.19 -10.80 4.78
CA ARG A 78 4.64 -11.90 5.66
C ARG A 78 6.09 -11.77 6.08
N GLU A 79 6.89 -11.08 5.30
CA GLU A 79 8.32 -10.90 5.51
C GLU A 79 8.66 -9.64 6.33
N CYS A 80 7.66 -8.79 6.61
CA CYS A 80 7.83 -7.57 7.38
C CYS A 80 8.07 -7.86 8.87
N SER A 81 9.14 -7.32 9.44
CA SER A 81 9.51 -7.48 10.85
C SER A 81 9.27 -6.23 11.70
N GLY A 82 9.12 -5.07 11.07
CA GLY A 82 8.95 -3.78 11.74
C GLY A 82 7.65 -3.66 12.53
N LYS A 83 7.68 -2.84 13.57
CA LYS A 83 6.49 -2.53 14.37
C LYS A 83 5.40 -1.83 13.54
N TYR A 84 5.79 -0.99 12.60
CA TYR A 84 4.91 -0.31 11.68
C TYR A 84 5.23 -0.73 10.25
N ILE A 85 4.21 -0.96 9.44
CA ILE A 85 4.34 -1.38 8.04
C ILE A 85 3.79 -0.27 7.17
N PHE A 86 4.57 0.16 6.19
CA PHE A 86 4.19 1.13 5.16
C PHE A 86 4.08 0.41 3.83
N LEU A 87 2.98 0.57 3.12
CA LEU A 87 2.86 0.07 1.76
C LEU A 87 3.51 1.03 0.77
N ALA A 88 4.12 0.49 -0.27
CA ALA A 88 4.71 1.26 -1.35
C ALA A 88 4.47 0.58 -2.71
N ASP A 89 4.03 1.37 -3.69
CA ASP A 89 4.03 0.99 -5.10
C ASP A 89 5.37 1.40 -5.73
N GLN A 90 5.69 0.89 -6.92
CA GLN A 90 7.01 1.06 -7.56
C GLN A 90 7.21 2.41 -8.26
N ASP A 91 6.16 3.22 -8.41
CA ASP A 91 6.05 4.30 -9.39
C ASP A 91 5.70 5.67 -8.79
N ASP A 92 5.64 5.77 -7.45
CA ASP A 92 5.39 7.02 -6.72
C ASP A 92 6.69 7.75 -6.35
N ILE A 93 6.57 8.89 -5.67
CA ILE A 93 7.66 9.63 -5.05
C ILE A 93 7.29 9.96 -3.62
N TRP A 94 8.09 9.50 -2.65
CA TRP A 94 7.88 9.81 -1.25
C TRP A 94 8.47 11.16 -0.87
N LYS A 95 7.75 11.92 -0.03
CA LYS A 95 8.32 13.08 0.63
C LYS A 95 9.18 12.63 1.82
N PRO A 96 10.32 13.30 2.07
CA PRO A 96 11.26 12.89 3.11
C PRO A 96 10.63 12.77 4.52
N GLU A 97 9.64 13.58 4.82
CA GLU A 97 8.95 13.60 6.11
C GLU A 97 7.89 12.50 6.29
N LYS A 98 7.60 11.68 5.28
CA LYS A 98 6.48 10.72 5.30
C LYS A 98 6.51 9.80 6.50
N ILE A 99 7.61 9.10 6.74
CA ILE A 99 7.71 8.12 7.83
C ILE A 99 7.51 8.82 9.18
N GLU A 100 8.27 9.88 9.46
CA GLU A 100 8.22 10.55 10.75
C GLU A 100 6.85 11.20 11.02
N ARG A 101 6.22 11.81 10.00
CA ARG A 101 4.90 12.41 10.13
C ARG A 101 3.81 11.36 10.47
N VAL A 102 3.87 10.21 9.81
CA VAL A 102 2.94 9.09 10.07
C VAL A 102 3.19 8.48 11.45
N LEU A 103 4.46 8.29 11.86
CA LEU A 103 4.80 7.80 13.20
C LEU A 103 4.35 8.74 14.32
N GLN A 104 4.43 10.05 14.11
CA GLN A 104 3.88 11.06 15.02
C GLN A 104 2.36 10.88 15.18
N THR A 105 1.64 10.61 14.07
CA THR A 105 0.20 10.34 14.12
C THR A 105 -0.10 9.09 14.95
N PHE A 106 0.63 7.98 14.74
CA PHE A 106 0.48 6.78 15.57
C PHE A 106 0.69 7.06 17.07
N ALA A 107 1.69 7.88 17.40
CA ALA A 107 2.01 8.21 18.78
C ALA A 107 0.96 9.13 19.43
N GLN A 108 0.50 10.14 18.71
CA GLN A 108 -0.41 11.16 19.22
C GLN A 108 -1.85 10.69 19.29
N GLU A 109 -2.30 9.99 18.23
CA GLU A 109 -3.68 9.57 18.09
C GLU A 109 -3.94 8.14 18.58
N GLY A 110 -2.89 7.31 18.76
CA GLY A 110 -3.03 5.91 19.14
C GLY A 110 -3.75 5.07 18.08
N CYS A 111 -3.57 5.42 16.79
CA CYS A 111 -4.18 4.69 15.68
C CYS A 111 -3.52 3.32 15.49
N ASP A 112 -4.25 2.44 14.79
CA ASP A 112 -3.76 1.14 14.32
C ASP A 112 -3.47 1.16 12.82
N LEU A 113 -4.18 2.04 12.07
CA LEU A 113 -3.97 2.30 10.66
C LEU A 113 -4.04 3.82 10.40
N VAL A 114 -3.10 4.33 9.63
CA VAL A 114 -3.04 5.71 9.14
C VAL A 114 -3.12 5.71 7.63
N VAL A 115 -3.95 6.57 7.08
CA VAL A 115 -4.01 6.88 5.64
C VAL A 115 -3.72 8.37 5.49
N HIS A 116 -2.78 8.72 4.62
CA HIS A 116 -2.46 10.10 4.31
C HIS A 116 -2.95 10.49 2.92
N ASP A 117 -3.01 11.78 2.63
CA ASP A 117 -3.37 12.30 1.30
C ASP A 117 -2.17 12.25 0.33
N ALA A 118 -2.45 12.49 -0.95
CA ALA A 118 -1.45 12.51 -2.02
C ALA A 118 -1.70 13.69 -2.96
N VAL A 119 -0.62 14.23 -3.54
CA VAL A 119 -0.68 15.03 -4.76
C VAL A 119 -0.70 14.06 -5.94
N VAL A 120 -1.67 14.16 -6.84
CA VAL A 120 -1.69 13.36 -8.06
C VAL A 120 -1.00 14.13 -9.18
N CYS A 121 0.03 13.53 -9.77
CA CYS A 121 0.82 14.14 -10.84
C CYS A 121 0.81 13.32 -12.13
N GLY A 122 1.25 13.92 -13.21
CA GLY A 122 1.53 13.24 -14.46
C GLY A 122 2.79 12.37 -14.36
N GLU A 123 3.19 11.80 -15.48
CA GLU A 123 4.36 10.91 -15.57
C GLU A 123 5.67 11.65 -15.23
N ASP A 124 5.78 12.93 -15.60
CA ASP A 124 6.90 13.81 -15.35
C ASP A 124 6.98 14.40 -13.93
N THR A 125 5.94 14.19 -13.12
CA THR A 125 5.77 14.74 -11.77
C THR A 125 5.66 16.26 -11.64
N ASP A 126 6.08 17.01 -12.64
CA ASP A 126 5.97 18.49 -12.68
C ASP A 126 4.53 18.92 -12.98
N THR A 127 3.77 18.09 -13.69
CA THR A 127 2.37 18.35 -14.02
C THR A 127 1.45 17.87 -12.91
N VAL A 128 0.97 18.78 -12.06
CA VAL A 128 -0.03 18.46 -11.03
C VAL A 128 -1.39 18.29 -11.69
N LEU A 129 -1.95 17.07 -11.58
CA LEU A 129 -3.29 16.72 -12.05
C LEU A 129 -4.35 17.00 -10.99
N LEU A 130 -4.06 16.71 -9.73
CA LEU A 130 -4.92 16.96 -8.58
C LEU A 130 -4.06 17.34 -7.37
N GLU A 131 -4.38 18.44 -6.73
CA GLU A 131 -3.69 18.92 -5.53
C GLU A 131 -3.94 18.03 -4.29
N SER A 132 -5.01 17.25 -4.30
CA SER A 132 -5.40 16.38 -3.21
C SER A 132 -6.25 15.22 -3.74
N PHE A 133 -5.82 13.99 -3.46
CA PHE A 133 -6.61 12.80 -3.76
C PHE A 133 -7.92 12.77 -2.95
N TYR A 134 -7.88 13.21 -1.70
CA TYR A 134 -9.04 13.25 -0.81
C TYR A 134 -10.17 14.15 -1.35
N SER A 135 -9.82 15.25 -2.02
CA SER A 135 -10.81 16.18 -2.56
C SER A 135 -11.75 15.55 -3.60
N VAL A 136 -11.28 14.47 -4.27
CA VAL A 136 -12.04 13.78 -5.32
C VAL A 136 -12.75 12.53 -4.81
N LYS A 137 -12.17 11.86 -3.82
CA LYS A 137 -12.67 10.56 -3.36
C LYS A 137 -13.58 10.63 -2.13
N ASP A 138 -13.68 11.80 -1.48
CA ASP A 138 -14.34 11.91 -0.17
C ASP A 138 -13.78 10.84 0.78
N SER A 139 -12.45 10.82 0.92
CA SER A 139 -11.73 9.76 1.63
C SER A 139 -12.06 9.75 3.12
N GLY A 140 -12.13 8.56 3.72
CA GLY A 140 -12.44 8.40 5.13
C GLY A 140 -12.76 6.96 5.52
N CYS A 141 -12.70 6.68 6.82
CA CYS A 141 -13.01 5.38 7.39
C CYS A 141 -14.50 5.01 7.26
N GLY A 142 -14.81 3.76 7.56
CA GLY A 142 -16.14 3.20 7.59
C GLY A 142 -16.32 2.04 6.60
N ALA A 143 -16.52 0.84 7.15
CA ALA A 143 -16.60 -0.40 6.36
C ALA A 143 -17.67 -0.34 5.27
N VAL A 144 -18.90 0.11 5.60
CA VAL A 144 -20.01 0.18 4.63
C VAL A 144 -19.66 1.10 3.47
N LYS A 145 -19.15 2.32 3.77
CA LYS A 145 -18.70 3.28 2.76
C LYS A 145 -17.67 2.64 1.82
N ASN A 146 -16.64 2.04 2.40
CA ASN A 146 -15.51 1.52 1.64
C ASN A 146 -15.80 0.19 0.91
N ILE A 147 -16.77 -0.61 1.34
CA ILE A 147 -17.28 -1.75 0.56
C ILE A 147 -18.00 -1.26 -0.72
N TRP A 148 -18.72 -0.15 -0.64
CA TRP A 148 -19.41 0.43 -1.81
C TRP A 148 -18.46 1.21 -2.71
N ARG A 149 -17.64 2.06 -2.14
CA ARG A 149 -16.69 2.93 -2.86
C ARG A 149 -15.40 2.99 -2.08
N ASN A 150 -14.42 2.20 -2.51
CA ASN A 150 -13.10 2.18 -1.88
C ASN A 150 -12.44 3.57 -1.92
N THR A 151 -12.09 4.08 -0.76
CA THR A 151 -11.33 5.33 -0.58
C THR A 151 -9.98 5.09 0.08
N TYR A 152 -9.67 3.86 0.43
CA TYR A 152 -8.32 3.46 0.82
C TYR A 152 -7.41 3.47 -0.42
N MET A 153 -6.17 3.87 -0.22
CA MET A 153 -5.15 3.95 -1.25
C MET A 153 -3.87 3.32 -0.70
N GLY A 154 -3.47 2.19 -1.28
CA GLY A 154 -2.40 1.35 -0.74
C GLY A 154 -1.13 2.12 -0.44
N CYS A 155 -0.57 2.84 -1.41
CA CYS A 155 0.67 3.61 -1.25
C CYS A 155 0.58 4.76 -0.23
N CYS A 156 -0.63 5.11 0.24
CA CYS A 156 -0.87 6.07 1.32
C CYS A 156 -1.09 5.43 2.69
N MET A 157 -1.03 4.10 2.79
CA MET A 157 -1.35 3.37 4.01
C MET A 157 -0.11 3.00 4.81
N ALA A 158 -0.23 3.16 6.14
CA ALA A 158 0.68 2.56 7.10
C ALA A 158 -0.14 1.99 8.28
N PHE A 159 0.31 0.88 8.85
CA PHE A 159 -0.42 0.24 9.94
C PHE A 159 0.52 -0.48 10.92
N ARG A 160 0.00 -0.75 12.12
CA ARG A 160 0.70 -1.56 13.11
C ARG A 160 0.77 -3.01 12.64
N ARG A 161 1.91 -3.66 12.82
CA ARG A 161 2.14 -5.05 12.38
C ARG A 161 1.11 -6.04 12.91
N GLU A 162 0.57 -5.79 14.09
CA GLU A 162 -0.48 -6.62 14.71
C GLU A 162 -1.74 -6.73 13.83
N LEU A 163 -1.99 -5.77 12.95
CA LEU A 163 -3.10 -5.85 12.01
C LEU A 163 -2.95 -6.98 10.98
N LEU A 164 -1.72 -7.45 10.73
CA LEU A 164 -1.48 -8.59 9.84
C LEU A 164 -2.22 -9.86 10.27
N GLU A 165 -2.39 -10.09 11.57
CA GLU A 165 -3.15 -11.24 12.09
C GLU A 165 -4.61 -11.24 11.62
N LYS A 166 -5.14 -10.06 11.31
CA LYS A 166 -6.51 -9.90 10.80
C LYS A 166 -6.57 -9.91 9.27
N VAL A 167 -5.53 -9.41 8.62
CA VAL A 167 -5.47 -9.17 7.18
C VAL A 167 -5.05 -10.42 6.40
N LEU A 168 -4.04 -11.15 6.90
CA LEU A 168 -3.46 -12.29 6.17
C LEU A 168 -4.22 -13.60 6.43
N PRO A 169 -4.31 -14.47 5.42
CA PRO A 169 -3.94 -14.26 4.02
C PRO A 169 -4.91 -13.34 3.29
N ILE A 170 -4.44 -12.60 2.27
CA ILE A 170 -5.30 -11.81 1.39
C ILE A 170 -6.04 -12.73 0.44
N PRO A 171 -7.39 -12.73 0.38
CA PRO A 171 -8.15 -13.64 -0.47
C PRO A 171 -8.00 -13.31 -1.96
N ASP A 172 -7.94 -14.34 -2.81
CA ASP A 172 -7.92 -14.15 -4.27
C ASP A 172 -9.20 -13.54 -4.82
N SER A 173 -10.32 -13.81 -4.14
CA SER A 173 -11.65 -13.40 -4.58
C SER A 173 -11.93 -11.90 -4.49
N ILE A 174 -11.11 -11.14 -3.76
CA ILE A 174 -11.26 -9.68 -3.67
C ILE A 174 -10.55 -8.98 -4.83
N GLU A 175 -10.95 -7.74 -5.11
CA GLU A 175 -10.37 -6.94 -6.19
C GLU A 175 -9.09 -6.23 -5.76
N MET A 176 -9.13 -5.53 -4.62
CA MET A 176 -8.08 -4.63 -4.17
C MET A 176 -7.62 -4.97 -2.75
N HIS A 177 -6.30 -5.09 -2.56
CA HIS A 177 -5.69 -5.36 -1.26
C HIS A 177 -5.85 -4.21 -0.26
N ASP A 178 -5.78 -2.97 -0.71
CA ASP A 178 -5.96 -1.77 0.11
C ASP A 178 -7.36 -1.68 0.71
N GLN A 179 -8.40 -1.96 -0.11
CA GLN A 179 -9.78 -2.07 0.37
C GLN A 179 -9.91 -3.15 1.44
N TRP A 180 -9.28 -4.31 1.21
CA TRP A 180 -9.32 -5.42 2.17
C TRP A 180 -8.70 -5.02 3.50
N ILE A 181 -7.49 -4.48 3.50
CA ILE A 181 -6.77 -4.05 4.71
C ILE A 181 -7.60 -3.00 5.46
N GLY A 182 -8.07 -1.96 4.77
CA GLY A 182 -8.81 -0.87 5.39
C GLY A 182 -10.16 -1.30 5.96
N VAL A 183 -10.94 -2.10 5.22
CA VAL A 183 -12.24 -2.59 5.71
C VAL A 183 -12.05 -3.57 6.88
N LEU A 184 -11.01 -4.42 6.86
CA LEU A 184 -10.73 -5.29 8.01
C LEU A 184 -10.32 -4.49 9.25
N ALA A 185 -9.56 -3.42 9.09
CA ALA A 185 -9.28 -2.51 10.19
C ALA A 185 -10.59 -1.93 10.77
N ASP A 186 -11.47 -1.39 9.92
CA ASP A 186 -12.77 -0.85 10.35
C ASP A 186 -13.62 -1.87 11.13
N VAL A 187 -13.75 -3.11 10.61
CA VAL A 187 -14.65 -4.12 11.22
C VAL A 187 -14.04 -4.85 12.42
N SER A 188 -12.71 -4.81 12.58
CA SER A 188 -12.03 -5.38 13.75
C SER A 188 -12.01 -4.44 14.95
N GLY A 189 -12.51 -3.21 14.80
CA GLY A 189 -12.48 -2.20 15.84
C GLY A 189 -11.15 -1.47 15.98
N ALA A 190 -10.25 -1.63 14.98
CA ALA A 190 -9.01 -0.87 14.94
C ALA A 190 -9.29 0.63 14.73
N LYS A 191 -8.50 1.48 15.38
CA LYS A 191 -8.60 2.93 15.19
C LYS A 191 -7.94 3.34 13.87
N VAL A 192 -8.74 3.76 12.89
CA VAL A 192 -8.29 4.24 11.59
C VAL A 192 -8.25 5.77 11.57
N CYS A 193 -7.11 6.35 11.21
CA CYS A 193 -6.92 7.79 11.10
C CYS A 193 -6.65 8.18 9.64
N PHE A 194 -7.41 9.13 9.13
CA PHE A 194 -7.14 9.80 7.85
C PHE A 194 -6.54 11.18 8.15
N ILE A 195 -5.34 11.45 7.61
CA ILE A 195 -4.66 12.72 7.80
C ILE A 195 -4.55 13.50 6.47
N PRO A 196 -4.70 14.82 6.48
CA PRO A 196 -4.71 15.63 5.26
C PRO A 196 -3.30 15.90 4.70
N ASP A 197 -2.28 15.38 5.34
CA ASP A 197 -0.90 15.55 4.92
C ASP A 197 -0.64 14.83 3.59
N LYS A 198 -0.17 15.53 2.58
CA LYS A 198 0.15 15.00 1.27
C LYS A 198 1.61 14.54 1.28
N LEU A 199 1.83 13.25 1.55
CA LEU A 199 3.15 12.71 1.83
C LEU A 199 3.78 11.94 0.66
N ILE A 200 3.08 11.87 -0.48
CA ILE A 200 3.61 11.36 -1.74
C ILE A 200 3.15 12.21 -2.92
N TYR A 201 3.90 12.12 -4.02
CA TYR A 201 3.42 12.40 -5.35
C TYR A 201 2.99 11.08 -5.98
N TYR A 202 1.69 10.90 -6.17
CA TYR A 202 1.09 9.75 -6.82
C TYR A 202 1.14 9.93 -8.33
N ARG A 203 1.99 9.15 -8.98
CA ARG A 203 2.25 9.26 -10.42
C ARG A 203 1.19 8.55 -11.24
N ARG A 204 0.68 9.26 -12.26
CA ARG A 204 -0.26 8.69 -13.23
C ARG A 204 0.40 8.51 -14.59
N HIS A 205 0.44 7.27 -15.04
CA HIS A 205 0.95 6.85 -16.36
C HIS A 205 0.08 5.73 -16.95
N GLY A 206 0.36 5.34 -18.19
CA GLY A 206 -0.48 4.37 -18.92
C GLY A 206 -0.55 2.97 -18.31
N ASN A 207 0.42 2.59 -17.49
CA ASN A 207 0.59 1.24 -16.94
C ASN A 207 0.16 1.09 -15.47
N ASN A 208 -0.49 2.11 -14.87
CA ASN A 208 -0.99 1.94 -13.49
C ASN A 208 -2.07 0.85 -13.43
N GLU A 209 -1.98 -0.04 -12.45
CA GLU A 209 -2.98 -1.08 -12.16
C GLU A 209 -4.37 -0.48 -11.88
N SER A 210 -4.44 0.67 -11.22
CA SER A 210 -5.68 1.36 -10.92
C SER A 210 -6.24 2.05 -12.17
N SER A 211 -7.23 1.42 -12.81
CA SER A 211 -7.95 2.03 -13.95
C SER A 211 -8.92 3.11 -13.50
N LEU A 212 -8.96 4.25 -14.22
CA LEU A 212 -10.03 5.25 -14.08
C LEU A 212 -11.34 4.81 -14.75
N LYS A 213 -11.34 3.70 -15.50
CA LYS A 213 -12.53 3.19 -16.18
C LYS A 213 -13.47 2.56 -15.15
N HIS A 214 -14.71 3.03 -15.13
CA HIS A 214 -15.75 2.38 -14.33
C HIS A 214 -16.10 1.02 -14.92
N TYR A 215 -16.12 0.01 -14.06
CA TYR A 215 -16.62 -1.31 -14.45
C TYR A 215 -18.13 -1.27 -14.71
N GLY A 216 -18.60 -2.14 -15.59
CA GLY A 216 -20.05 -2.35 -15.75
C GLY A 216 -20.70 -2.78 -14.43
N ILE A 217 -21.96 -2.40 -14.24
CA ILE A 217 -22.74 -2.61 -12.99
C ILE A 217 -22.69 -4.07 -12.52
N GLY A 218 -22.77 -5.04 -13.45
CA GLY A 218 -22.70 -6.47 -13.11
C GLY A 218 -21.39 -6.87 -12.43
N ARG A 219 -20.24 -6.39 -12.94
CA ARG A 219 -18.92 -6.65 -12.33
C ARG A 219 -18.79 -5.97 -10.97
N MET A 220 -19.33 -4.75 -10.84
CA MET A 220 -19.32 -4.04 -9.57
C MET A 220 -20.13 -4.79 -8.49
N ILE A 221 -21.28 -5.34 -8.82
CA ILE A 221 -22.09 -6.15 -7.88
C ILE A 221 -21.36 -7.45 -7.55
N SER A 222 -20.83 -8.16 -8.55
CA SER A 222 -20.07 -9.39 -8.35
C SER A 222 -18.88 -9.20 -7.40
N ASN A 223 -18.09 -8.14 -7.59
CA ASN A 223 -16.94 -7.82 -6.73
C ASN A 223 -17.38 -7.59 -5.27
N ARG A 224 -18.51 -6.90 -5.06
CA ARG A 224 -19.05 -6.67 -3.70
C ARG A 224 -19.53 -7.97 -3.03
N VAL A 225 -20.18 -8.86 -3.80
CA VAL A 225 -20.61 -10.16 -3.28
C VAL A 225 -19.42 -11.01 -2.88
N HIS A 226 -18.38 -11.08 -3.72
CA HIS A 226 -17.14 -11.80 -3.40
C HIS A 226 -16.45 -11.20 -2.16
N PHE A 227 -16.37 -9.87 -2.08
CA PHE A 227 -15.78 -9.19 -0.93
C PHE A 227 -16.54 -9.50 0.38
N LEU A 228 -17.88 -9.42 0.35
CA LEU A 228 -18.71 -9.71 1.52
C LEU A 228 -18.62 -11.18 1.97
N ARG A 229 -18.50 -12.12 1.02
CA ARG A 229 -18.26 -13.54 1.34
C ARG A 229 -16.92 -13.73 2.02
N ALA A 230 -15.84 -13.19 1.43
CA ALA A 230 -14.52 -13.26 2.02
C ALA A 230 -14.47 -12.63 3.42
N LEU A 231 -15.13 -11.48 3.60
CA LEU A 231 -15.23 -10.81 4.89
C LEU A 231 -15.98 -11.67 5.94
N HIS A 232 -17.07 -12.31 5.52
CA HIS A 232 -17.83 -13.21 6.40
C HIS A 232 -17.01 -14.42 6.83
N GLU A 233 -16.28 -15.05 5.91
CA GLU A 233 -15.39 -16.18 6.20
C GLU A 233 -14.29 -15.74 7.18
N ARG A 234 -13.64 -14.61 6.94
CA ARG A 234 -12.61 -14.08 7.81
C ARG A 234 -13.11 -13.79 9.22
N ARG A 235 -14.31 -13.22 9.38
CA ARG A 235 -14.89 -12.95 10.69
C ARG A 235 -15.21 -14.20 11.49
N LYS A 236 -15.54 -15.32 10.83
CA LYS A 236 -15.70 -16.62 11.52
C LYS A 236 -14.38 -17.12 12.09
N GLU A 237 -13.27 -16.98 11.36
CA GLU A 237 -11.94 -17.36 11.83
C GLU A 237 -11.51 -16.58 13.08
N TRP A 238 -11.93 -15.32 13.24
CA TRP A 238 -11.62 -14.53 14.44
C TRP A 238 -12.41 -14.92 15.69
N GLN A 239 -13.50 -15.67 15.52
CA GLN A 239 -14.38 -16.09 16.62
C GLN A 239 -14.06 -17.50 17.13
N MET A 240 -13.19 -18.23 16.45
CA MET A 240 -12.67 -19.54 16.85
C MET A 240 -11.39 -19.39 17.67
#